data_4ade064252fade91e0c1c6eb6a232972
#
_entry.id   4ade064252fade91e0c1c6eb6a232972
#
_cell.length_a   1.000
_cell.length_b   1.000
_cell.length_c   1.000
_cell.angle_alpha   90.00
_cell.angle_beta   90.00
_cell.angle_gamma   90.00
#
_symmetry.space_group_name_H-M   'P 1'
#
loop_
_entity.id
_entity.type
_entity.pdbx_description
1 polymer ?
#
loop_
_entity_poly.entity_id
_entity_poly.type
_entity_poly.pdbx_seq_one_letter_code
_entity_poly.pdbx_strand_id
1 'polypeptide(L)'
;MNRQFLLCLSRVGTCMGTMAFAGALPILRSAWHMDAATAGSIQTAFNLSNAFALLVTAWLSDSLGAKRVYLASTWAGAAALIIFAIFARSPHTALPLIVLVGLTQGGAYAPVLLLVAELSPAAERGRGMGQILAAASMGYLLSVFLSMWAATAYGAAAGFTICAIGALAGAVSGQIALKDVENRRHSTEASASSEPIKWRSVFGTTSLCLLVGYVAHCWELLGSWAWTPTLLATALRASNLGAMTTSLIVAGTIHLSGMVATGVVGALSDRWGRARVLICVGAIGALCSMLMGWSEQWGPGWVIALAATGSFFILADSGVLSAAMTDEVPAAYLGRVMGVRSILGFGVGAFAPMTFGATLDWTHQWGWAYMPLAAGGIIAALAAFALRQSGQSSAAEAQQPQSSIIHKRDFERT
;
A
#
# COMPACT_ATOMS: atom_id res chain seq x y z
N MET A 1 14.17 20.90 18.12
CA MET A 1 14.13 19.73 17.23
C MET A 1 13.32 20.11 15.99
N ASN A 2 13.79 19.78 14.79
CA ASN A 2 13.13 20.18 13.53
C ASN A 2 11.73 19.57 13.46
N ARG A 3 10.70 20.37 13.15
CA ARG A 3 9.29 19.95 13.01
C ARG A 3 9.14 18.79 12.02
N GLN A 4 9.78 18.88 10.87
CA GLN A 4 9.76 17.83 9.85
C GLN A 4 10.29 16.49 10.38
N PHE A 5 11.38 16.51 11.14
CA PHE A 5 11.91 15.30 11.78
C PHE A 5 10.92 14.68 12.76
N LEU A 6 10.23 15.50 13.58
CA LEU A 6 9.21 15.02 14.51
C LEU A 6 7.99 14.43 13.78
N LEU A 7 7.58 15.00 12.65
CA LEU A 7 6.51 14.44 11.81
C LEU A 7 6.95 13.12 11.18
N CYS A 8 8.21 13.00 10.74
CA CYS A 8 8.75 11.72 10.26
C CYS A 8 8.76 10.68 11.38
N LEU A 9 9.22 11.02 12.59
CA LEU A 9 9.19 10.12 13.73
C LEU A 9 7.77 9.71 14.10
N SER A 10 6.84 10.65 14.08
CA SER A 10 5.41 10.38 14.26
C SER A 10 4.90 9.39 13.21
N ARG A 11 5.30 9.55 11.95
CA ARG A 11 4.90 8.66 10.85
C ARG A 11 5.48 7.26 11.00
N VAL A 12 6.74 7.13 11.40
CA VAL A 12 7.35 5.82 11.75
C VAL A 12 6.51 5.11 12.79
N GLY A 13 6.22 5.78 13.91
CA GLY A 13 5.48 5.18 15.03
C GLY A 13 4.05 4.78 14.63
N THR A 14 3.33 5.64 13.94
CA THR A 14 1.95 5.33 13.51
C THR A 14 1.88 4.16 12.55
N CYS A 15 2.89 3.95 11.70
CA CYS A 15 2.95 2.80 10.79
C CYS A 15 3.28 1.48 11.48
N MET A 16 3.76 1.49 12.73
CA MET A 16 4.08 0.26 13.45
C MET A 16 2.84 -0.61 13.73
N GLY A 17 1.63 -0.06 13.76
CA GLY A 17 0.40 -0.83 13.86
C GLY A 17 0.01 -1.58 12.59
N THR A 18 0.44 -1.08 11.42
CA THR A 18 -0.02 -1.57 10.11
C THR A 18 0.42 -2.99 9.78
N MET A 19 1.67 -3.34 10.10
CA MET A 19 2.26 -4.64 9.78
C MET A 19 2.44 -5.54 11.01
N ALA A 20 1.99 -5.10 12.19
CA ALA A 20 2.21 -5.85 13.44
C ALA A 20 1.58 -7.24 13.41
N PHE A 21 0.37 -7.38 12.84
CA PHE A 21 -0.30 -8.67 12.72
C PHE A 21 0.44 -9.59 11.75
N ALA A 22 0.81 -9.10 10.56
CA ALA A 22 1.54 -9.88 9.55
C ALA A 22 2.93 -10.32 10.07
N GLY A 23 3.64 -9.45 10.81
CA GLY A 23 4.92 -9.80 11.43
C GLY A 23 4.79 -10.85 12.54
N ALA A 24 3.77 -10.76 13.37
CA ALA A 24 3.52 -11.74 14.44
C ALA A 24 2.84 -13.03 13.95
N LEU A 25 2.32 -13.05 12.71
CA LEU A 25 1.48 -14.14 12.18
C LEU A 25 2.11 -15.54 12.29
N PRO A 26 3.41 -15.76 12.05
CA PRO A 26 4.03 -17.09 12.23
C PRO A 26 3.84 -17.68 13.62
N ILE A 27 3.82 -16.83 14.66
CA ILE A 27 3.65 -17.21 16.05
C ILE A 27 2.17 -17.31 16.41
N LEU A 28 1.36 -16.37 15.91
CA LEU A 28 -0.08 -16.33 16.17
C LEU A 28 -0.80 -17.58 15.67
N ARG A 29 -0.45 -18.08 14.49
CA ARG A 29 -1.09 -19.27 13.91
C ARG A 29 -0.97 -20.48 14.84
N SER A 30 0.19 -20.69 15.43
CA SER A 30 0.40 -21.77 16.40
C SER A 30 -0.21 -21.46 17.77
N ALA A 31 -0.04 -20.23 18.28
CA ALA A 31 -0.52 -19.84 19.62
C ALA A 31 -2.06 -19.81 19.73
N TRP A 32 -2.75 -19.46 18.63
CA TRP A 32 -4.20 -19.35 18.60
C TRP A 32 -4.87 -20.52 17.85
N HIS A 33 -4.11 -21.55 17.48
CA HIS A 33 -4.59 -22.71 16.68
C HIS A 33 -5.39 -22.30 15.46
N MET A 34 -4.85 -21.31 14.71
CA MET A 34 -5.53 -20.60 13.64
C MET A 34 -5.18 -21.23 12.28
N ASP A 35 -6.20 -21.56 11.48
CA ASP A 35 -5.99 -21.88 10.08
C ASP A 35 -5.58 -20.64 9.26
N ALA A 36 -5.18 -20.84 8.01
CA ALA A 36 -4.70 -19.74 7.20
C ALA A 36 -5.87 -18.86 6.71
N ALA A 37 -7.04 -19.41 6.47
CA ALA A 37 -8.23 -18.67 6.08
C ALA A 37 -8.66 -17.69 7.17
N THR A 38 -8.69 -18.13 8.42
CA THR A 38 -8.98 -17.27 9.58
C THR A 38 -7.93 -16.16 9.72
N ALA A 39 -6.65 -16.48 9.59
CA ALA A 39 -5.57 -15.51 9.65
C ALA A 39 -5.69 -14.46 8.52
N GLY A 40 -5.93 -14.91 7.32
CA GLY A 40 -6.18 -14.05 6.16
C GLY A 40 -7.42 -13.16 6.34
N SER A 41 -8.48 -13.69 6.95
CA SER A 41 -9.73 -12.94 7.22
C SER A 41 -9.50 -11.81 8.23
N ILE A 42 -8.69 -12.03 9.27
CA ILE A 42 -8.32 -10.98 10.23
C ILE A 42 -7.53 -9.87 9.52
N GLN A 43 -6.56 -10.22 8.68
CA GLN A 43 -5.81 -9.22 7.91
C GLN A 43 -6.71 -8.48 6.90
N THR A 44 -7.65 -9.19 6.26
CA THR A 44 -8.67 -8.59 5.38
C THR A 44 -9.54 -7.59 6.13
N ALA A 45 -9.98 -7.92 7.34
CA ALA A 45 -10.77 -7.01 8.18
C ALA A 45 -10.00 -5.72 8.53
N PHE A 46 -8.69 -5.82 8.83
CA PHE A 46 -7.82 -4.66 8.98
C PHE A 46 -7.78 -3.82 7.71
N ASN A 47 -7.51 -4.43 6.57
CA ASN A 47 -7.35 -3.72 5.31
C ASN A 47 -8.64 -3.01 4.89
N LEU A 48 -9.80 -3.66 5.01
CA LEU A 48 -11.10 -3.06 4.70
C LEU A 48 -11.44 -1.89 5.62
N SER A 49 -11.25 -2.05 6.92
CA SER A 49 -11.50 -0.98 7.88
C SER A 49 -10.56 0.20 7.69
N ASN A 50 -9.30 -0.06 7.36
CA ASN A 50 -8.33 0.99 7.04
C ASN A 50 -8.68 1.71 5.72
N ALA A 51 -9.08 0.99 4.68
CA ALA A 51 -9.52 1.58 3.41
C ALA A 51 -10.75 2.48 3.61
N PHE A 52 -11.72 2.05 4.39
CA PHE A 52 -12.87 2.85 4.75
C PHE A 52 -12.46 4.12 5.54
N ALA A 53 -11.58 3.97 6.51
CA ALA A 53 -11.10 5.08 7.32
C ALA A 53 -10.30 6.11 6.51
N LEU A 54 -9.51 5.68 5.51
CA LEU A 54 -8.80 6.58 4.59
C LEU A 54 -9.76 7.55 3.89
N LEU A 55 -10.94 7.08 3.46
CA LEU A 55 -11.95 7.91 2.82
C LEU A 55 -12.58 8.91 3.79
N VAL A 56 -13.04 8.38 4.92
CA VAL A 56 -13.71 9.20 5.94
C VAL A 56 -12.78 10.29 6.46
N THR A 57 -11.52 9.94 6.73
CA THR A 57 -10.57 10.90 7.30
C THR A 57 -10.04 11.91 6.28
N ALA A 58 -10.01 11.58 4.98
CA ALA A 58 -9.75 12.57 3.93
C ALA A 58 -10.84 13.64 3.92
N TRP A 59 -12.12 13.24 3.91
CA TRP A 59 -13.25 14.17 4.00
C TRP A 59 -13.28 14.96 5.32
N LEU A 60 -13.00 14.30 6.45
CA LEU A 60 -12.91 14.96 7.76
C LEU A 60 -11.79 16.00 7.81
N SER A 61 -10.70 15.79 7.06
CA SER A 61 -9.58 16.74 7.02
C SER A 61 -9.95 18.08 6.40
N ASP A 62 -10.84 18.08 5.43
CA ASP A 62 -11.35 19.30 4.82
C ASP A 62 -12.24 20.08 5.81
N SER A 63 -13.12 19.39 6.54
CA SER A 63 -14.11 20.01 7.43
C SER A 63 -13.55 20.35 8.82
N LEU A 64 -12.76 19.45 9.43
CA LEU A 64 -12.23 19.60 10.78
C LEU A 64 -10.80 20.16 10.82
N GLY A 65 -10.11 20.10 9.68
CA GLY A 65 -8.71 20.47 9.50
C GLY A 65 -7.74 19.29 9.72
N ALA A 66 -6.73 19.23 8.88
CA ALA A 66 -5.77 18.11 8.83
C ALA A 66 -5.06 17.84 10.18
N LYS A 67 -4.70 18.89 10.92
CA LYS A 67 -4.06 18.76 12.24
C LYS A 67 -4.92 17.99 13.23
N ARG A 68 -6.21 18.33 13.37
CA ARG A 68 -7.11 17.67 14.32
C ARG A 68 -7.32 16.21 13.96
N VAL A 69 -7.57 15.92 12.68
CA VAL A 69 -7.80 14.56 12.19
C VAL A 69 -6.54 13.70 12.39
N TYR A 70 -5.36 14.23 12.05
CA TYR A 70 -4.10 13.53 12.24
C TYR A 70 -3.85 13.18 13.71
N LEU A 71 -3.93 14.17 14.61
CA LEU A 71 -3.69 13.94 16.04
C LEU A 71 -4.72 12.99 16.66
N ALA A 72 -6.01 13.16 16.35
CA ALA A 72 -7.04 12.24 16.83
C ALA A 72 -6.78 10.80 16.37
N SER A 73 -6.43 10.60 15.10
CA SER A 73 -6.13 9.27 14.55
C SER A 73 -4.86 8.66 15.15
N THR A 74 -3.80 9.44 15.37
CA THR A 74 -2.56 8.91 15.95
C THR A 74 -2.75 8.47 17.39
N TRP A 75 -3.46 9.25 18.22
CA TRP A 75 -3.78 8.89 19.60
C TRP A 75 -4.77 7.73 19.66
N ALA A 76 -5.83 7.74 18.86
CA ALA A 76 -6.80 6.65 18.79
C ALA A 76 -6.13 5.35 18.29
N GLY A 77 -5.21 5.46 17.31
CA GLY A 77 -4.44 4.32 16.81
C GLY A 77 -3.51 3.69 17.86
N ALA A 78 -2.82 4.52 18.63
CA ALA A 78 -2.02 4.04 19.75
C ALA A 78 -2.88 3.36 20.81
N ALA A 79 -4.02 3.95 21.19
CA ALA A 79 -4.95 3.35 22.14
C ALA A 79 -5.55 2.04 21.63
N ALA A 80 -5.98 1.99 20.36
CA ALA A 80 -6.53 0.78 19.74
C ALA A 80 -5.50 -0.36 19.72
N LEU A 81 -4.23 -0.06 19.43
CA LEU A 81 -3.17 -1.07 19.42
C LEU A 81 -2.80 -1.54 20.83
N ILE A 82 -2.85 -0.67 21.84
CA ILE A 82 -2.71 -1.05 23.25
C ILE A 82 -3.85 -2.01 23.67
N ILE A 83 -5.11 -1.65 23.32
CA ILE A 83 -6.28 -2.49 23.59
C ILE A 83 -6.12 -3.84 22.88
N PHE A 84 -5.67 -3.84 21.62
CA PHE A 84 -5.39 -5.07 20.89
C PHE A 84 -4.33 -5.92 21.59
N ALA A 85 -3.22 -5.34 22.02
CA ALA A 85 -2.14 -6.05 22.72
C ALA A 85 -2.60 -6.69 24.03
N ILE A 86 -3.54 -6.05 24.75
CA ILE A 86 -4.06 -6.54 26.02
C ILE A 86 -5.13 -7.61 25.84
N PHE A 87 -6.06 -7.42 24.92
CA PHE A 87 -7.31 -8.21 24.84
C PHE A 87 -7.37 -9.20 23.68
N ALA A 88 -6.53 -9.10 22.65
CA ALA A 88 -6.49 -10.06 21.56
C ALA A 88 -5.78 -11.36 22.03
N ARG A 89 -6.57 -12.36 22.40
CA ARG A 89 -6.09 -13.65 22.92
C ARG A 89 -6.50 -14.84 22.07
N SER A 90 -7.38 -14.62 21.10
CA SER A 90 -7.91 -15.63 20.18
C SER A 90 -8.35 -14.96 18.88
N PRO A 91 -8.58 -15.70 17.78
CA PRO A 91 -9.11 -15.15 16.54
C PRO A 91 -10.42 -14.37 16.74
N HIS A 92 -11.31 -14.87 17.58
CA HIS A 92 -12.61 -14.24 17.86
C HIS A 92 -12.48 -12.87 18.53
N THR A 93 -11.53 -12.73 19.48
CA THR A 93 -11.28 -11.45 20.14
C THR A 93 -10.42 -10.52 19.27
N ALA A 94 -9.55 -11.07 18.44
CA ALA A 94 -8.70 -10.30 17.55
C ALA A 94 -9.49 -9.62 16.41
N LEU A 95 -10.51 -10.29 15.85
CA LEU A 95 -11.25 -9.76 14.71
C LEU A 95 -11.91 -8.39 14.94
N PRO A 96 -12.73 -8.16 15.98
CA PRO A 96 -13.28 -6.84 16.24
C PRO A 96 -12.21 -5.79 16.62
N LEU A 97 -11.17 -6.21 17.33
CA LEU A 97 -10.10 -5.30 17.76
C LEU A 97 -9.22 -4.87 16.59
N ILE A 98 -8.96 -5.73 15.61
CA ILE A 98 -8.16 -5.38 14.43
C ILE A 98 -8.94 -4.41 13.51
N VAL A 99 -10.27 -4.52 13.46
CA VAL A 99 -11.13 -3.54 12.79
C VAL A 99 -10.97 -2.16 13.43
N LEU A 100 -10.96 -2.09 14.77
CA LEU A 100 -10.73 -0.84 15.48
C LEU A 100 -9.34 -0.25 15.18
N VAL A 101 -8.30 -1.09 15.13
CA VAL A 101 -6.94 -0.65 14.74
C VAL A 101 -6.96 -0.11 13.30
N GLY A 102 -7.59 -0.81 12.35
CA GLY A 102 -7.68 -0.36 10.95
C GLY A 102 -8.41 0.98 10.81
N LEU A 103 -9.55 1.15 11.49
CA LEU A 103 -10.32 2.41 11.48
C LEU A 103 -9.51 3.60 12.00
N THR A 104 -8.66 3.41 12.98
CA THR A 104 -7.86 4.47 13.55
C THR A 104 -6.61 4.81 12.74
N GLN A 105 -6.09 3.87 11.94
CA GLN A 105 -4.90 4.05 11.11
C GLN A 105 -5.15 4.92 9.87
N GLY A 106 -6.36 4.92 9.31
CA GLY A 106 -6.68 5.65 8.08
C GLY A 106 -6.38 7.15 8.14
N GLY A 107 -6.62 7.80 9.28
CA GLY A 107 -6.36 9.23 9.46
C GLY A 107 -4.89 9.64 9.63
N ALA A 108 -3.98 8.68 9.60
CA ALA A 108 -2.55 8.96 9.75
C ALA A 108 -1.82 9.16 8.41
N TYR A 109 -2.48 8.96 7.26
CA TYR A 109 -1.83 9.05 5.94
C TYR A 109 -2.13 10.37 5.20
N ALA A 110 -3.35 10.57 4.72
CA ALA A 110 -3.69 11.75 3.94
C ALA A 110 -3.52 13.07 4.75
N PRO A 111 -3.94 13.16 6.01
CA PRO A 111 -3.77 14.38 6.79
C PRO A 111 -2.33 14.81 7.01
N VAL A 112 -1.38 13.87 7.19
CA VAL A 112 0.03 14.27 7.35
C VAL A 112 0.63 14.81 6.06
N LEU A 113 0.23 14.29 4.90
CA LEU A 113 0.66 14.84 3.61
C LEU A 113 0.11 16.25 3.39
N LEU A 114 -1.16 16.49 3.76
CA LEU A 114 -1.75 17.84 3.73
C LEU A 114 -0.99 18.78 4.66
N LEU A 115 -0.69 18.38 5.88
CA LEU A 115 0.10 19.18 6.83
C LEU A 115 1.48 19.54 6.28
N VAL A 116 2.17 18.60 5.64
CA VAL A 116 3.47 18.88 5.01
C VAL A 116 3.30 19.86 3.85
N ALA A 117 2.24 19.73 3.04
CA ALA A 117 1.95 20.66 1.96
C ALA A 117 1.65 22.07 2.45
N GLU A 118 0.96 22.20 3.59
CA GLU A 118 0.62 23.49 4.22
C GLU A 118 1.82 24.16 4.91
N LEU A 119 2.69 23.36 5.52
CA LEU A 119 3.80 23.81 6.36
C LEU A 119 5.11 24.02 5.59
N SER A 120 5.22 23.49 4.36
CA SER A 120 6.44 23.57 3.54
C SER A 120 6.29 24.60 2.43
N PRO A 121 7.37 25.39 2.14
CA PRO A 121 7.44 26.20 0.93
C PRO A 121 7.22 25.34 -0.32
N ALA A 122 6.64 25.92 -1.38
CA ALA A 122 6.30 25.19 -2.60
C ALA A 122 7.49 24.41 -3.19
N ALA A 123 8.70 25.00 -3.16
CA ALA A 123 9.93 24.37 -3.66
C ALA A 123 10.39 23.16 -2.83
N GLU A 124 9.98 23.03 -1.57
CA GLU A 124 10.43 21.96 -0.66
C GLU A 124 9.34 20.90 -0.38
N ARG A 125 8.10 21.10 -0.87
CA ARG A 125 6.96 20.20 -0.62
C ARG A 125 7.25 18.76 -1.05
N GLY A 126 7.81 18.59 -2.24
CA GLY A 126 8.15 17.26 -2.76
C GLY A 126 9.15 16.53 -1.87
N ARG A 127 10.19 17.24 -1.40
CA ARG A 127 11.16 16.67 -0.46
C ARG A 127 10.52 16.31 0.87
N GLY A 128 9.68 17.18 1.42
CA GLY A 128 8.98 16.93 2.67
C GLY A 128 8.05 15.72 2.59
N MET A 129 7.26 15.61 1.52
CA MET A 129 6.39 14.45 1.28
C MET A 129 7.19 13.15 1.10
N GLY A 130 8.30 13.19 0.33
CA GLY A 130 9.18 12.05 0.18
C GLY A 130 9.76 11.56 1.51
N GLN A 131 10.12 12.46 2.42
CA GLN A 131 10.57 12.09 3.76
C GLN A 131 9.48 11.41 4.60
N ILE A 132 8.22 11.85 4.52
CA ILE A 132 7.09 11.20 5.20
C ILE A 132 6.82 9.79 4.64
N LEU A 133 6.94 9.61 3.32
CA LEU A 133 6.77 8.29 2.70
C LEU A 133 7.92 7.34 3.07
N ALA A 134 9.16 7.84 3.09
CA ALA A 134 10.32 7.06 3.57
C ALA A 134 10.17 6.69 5.05
N ALA A 135 9.67 7.61 5.89
CA ALA A 135 9.36 7.34 7.29
C ALA A 135 8.28 6.27 7.45
N ALA A 136 7.26 6.26 6.59
CA ALA A 136 6.26 5.19 6.59
C ALA A 136 6.87 3.82 6.27
N SER A 137 7.73 3.74 5.26
CA SER A 137 8.44 2.50 4.89
C SER A 137 9.31 1.98 6.03
N MET A 138 10.02 2.89 6.72
CA MET A 138 10.78 2.55 7.93
C MET A 138 9.85 2.03 9.04
N GLY A 139 8.68 2.64 9.22
CA GLY A 139 7.67 2.19 10.17
C GLY A 139 7.16 0.78 9.87
N TYR A 140 6.93 0.43 8.60
CA TYR A 140 6.54 -0.93 8.18
C TYR A 140 7.65 -1.94 8.45
N LEU A 141 8.90 -1.60 8.13
CA LEU A 141 10.06 -2.43 8.44
C LEU A 141 10.14 -2.71 9.95
N LEU A 142 10.11 -1.66 10.77
CA LEU A 142 10.17 -1.79 12.21
C LEU A 142 8.96 -2.55 12.77
N SER A 143 7.78 -2.38 12.18
CA SER A 143 6.57 -3.12 12.56
C SER A 143 6.75 -4.63 12.41
N VAL A 144 7.19 -5.09 11.22
CA VAL A 144 7.46 -6.52 10.98
C VAL A 144 8.59 -7.03 11.85
N PHE A 145 9.71 -6.29 11.90
CA PHE A 145 10.88 -6.69 12.67
C PHE A 145 10.55 -6.86 14.16
N LEU A 146 10.03 -5.81 14.79
CA LEU A 146 9.81 -5.79 16.23
C LEU A 146 8.65 -6.70 16.66
N SER A 147 7.56 -6.75 15.87
CA SER A 147 6.44 -7.64 16.19
C SER A 147 6.83 -9.11 16.09
N MET A 148 7.56 -9.50 15.05
CA MET A 148 8.04 -10.87 14.90
C MET A 148 9.06 -11.24 15.97
N TRP A 149 10.06 -10.39 16.19
CA TRP A 149 11.09 -10.63 17.21
C TRP A 149 10.48 -10.79 18.60
N ALA A 150 9.68 -9.81 19.04
CA ALA A 150 9.12 -9.85 20.39
C ALA A 150 8.08 -10.97 20.54
N ALA A 151 7.28 -11.26 19.50
CA ALA A 151 6.35 -12.39 19.52
C ALA A 151 7.09 -13.73 19.64
N THR A 152 8.22 -13.90 18.95
CA THR A 152 9.03 -15.11 19.00
C THR A 152 9.73 -15.27 20.35
N ALA A 153 10.28 -14.18 20.91
CA ALA A 153 11.06 -14.23 22.13
C ALA A 153 10.22 -14.25 23.42
N TYR A 154 9.07 -13.55 23.41
CA TYR A 154 8.28 -13.27 24.62
C TYR A 154 6.79 -13.58 24.47
N GLY A 155 6.38 -14.15 23.34
CA GLY A 155 4.99 -14.52 23.05
C GLY A 155 4.20 -13.43 22.31
N ALA A 156 3.08 -13.85 21.74
CA ALA A 156 2.28 -13.05 20.79
C ALA A 156 1.93 -11.63 21.29
N ALA A 157 1.53 -11.49 22.55
CA ALA A 157 1.18 -10.20 23.14
C ALA A 157 2.35 -9.20 23.16
N ALA A 158 3.58 -9.68 23.34
CA ALA A 158 4.77 -8.83 23.38
C ALA A 158 5.02 -8.18 22.01
N GLY A 159 4.76 -8.89 20.90
CA GLY A 159 4.86 -8.34 19.55
C GLY A 159 3.95 -7.13 19.32
N PHE A 160 2.73 -7.18 19.82
CA PHE A 160 1.80 -6.04 19.71
C PHE A 160 2.13 -4.93 20.72
N THR A 161 2.59 -5.30 21.91
CA THR A 161 2.96 -4.32 22.94
C THR A 161 4.11 -3.42 22.48
N ILE A 162 5.14 -3.97 21.86
CA ILE A 162 6.28 -3.17 21.37
C ILE A 162 5.84 -2.24 20.21
N CYS A 163 4.95 -2.70 19.34
CA CYS A 163 4.36 -1.88 18.28
C CYS A 163 3.47 -0.78 18.88
N ALA A 164 2.70 -1.08 19.93
CA ALA A 164 1.88 -0.09 20.63
C ALA A 164 2.72 1.00 21.30
N ILE A 165 3.86 0.65 21.90
CA ILE A 165 4.82 1.62 22.44
C ILE A 165 5.35 2.53 21.32
N GLY A 166 5.69 1.96 20.17
CA GLY A 166 6.09 2.73 18.99
C GLY A 166 5.00 3.66 18.47
N ALA A 167 3.76 3.20 18.40
CA ALA A 167 2.62 4.02 18.02
C ALA A 167 2.36 5.17 19.02
N LEU A 168 2.49 4.91 20.30
CA LEU A 168 2.38 5.92 21.36
C LEU A 168 3.49 6.98 21.24
N ALA A 169 4.74 6.56 21.03
CA ALA A 169 5.85 7.47 20.77
C ALA A 169 5.62 8.30 19.51
N GLY A 170 5.02 7.72 18.47
CA GLY A 170 4.60 8.40 17.27
C GLY A 170 3.51 9.47 17.52
N ALA A 171 2.50 9.16 18.33
CA ALA A 171 1.46 10.09 18.71
C ALA A 171 2.02 11.28 19.52
N VAL A 172 2.88 11.01 20.49
CA VAL A 172 3.58 12.04 21.27
C VAL A 172 4.43 12.93 20.37
N SER A 173 5.20 12.34 19.46
CA SER A 173 6.04 13.09 18.50
C SER A 173 5.21 13.98 17.60
N GLY A 174 4.06 13.49 17.10
CA GLY A 174 3.10 14.27 16.32
C GLY A 174 2.49 15.43 17.10
N GLN A 175 2.13 15.18 18.36
CA GLN A 175 1.60 16.22 19.26
C GLN A 175 2.61 17.34 19.49
N ILE A 176 3.89 16.99 19.71
CA ILE A 176 4.98 17.96 19.88
C ILE A 176 5.22 18.74 18.59
N ALA A 177 5.26 18.05 17.44
CA ALA A 177 5.49 18.66 16.13
C ALA A 177 4.45 19.71 15.77
N LEU A 178 3.21 19.46 16.15
CA LEU A 178 2.05 20.28 15.76
C LEU A 178 1.54 21.21 16.89
N LYS A 179 2.23 21.29 18.03
CA LYS A 179 1.81 22.07 19.19
C LYS A 179 1.44 23.50 18.79
N ASP A 180 2.33 24.20 18.08
CA ASP A 180 2.19 25.60 17.73
C ASP A 180 1.68 25.82 16.29
N VAL A 181 1.13 24.77 15.65
CA VAL A 181 0.55 24.85 14.31
C VAL A 181 -0.92 25.16 14.41
N GLU A 182 -1.37 26.17 13.67
CA GLU A 182 -2.79 26.48 13.55
C GLU A 182 -3.53 25.37 12.79
N ASN A 183 -4.74 25.02 13.25
CA ASN A 183 -5.56 24.04 12.55
C ASN A 183 -6.37 24.74 11.47
N ARG A 184 -5.91 24.67 10.23
CA ARG A 184 -6.59 25.27 9.09
C ARG A 184 -7.73 24.37 8.63
N ARG A 185 -8.88 24.97 8.35
CA ARG A 185 -10.03 24.33 7.70
C ARG A 185 -10.11 24.86 6.28
N HIS A 186 -10.24 23.98 5.33
CA HIS A 186 -10.50 24.39 3.96
C HIS A 186 -12.03 24.56 3.84
N SER A 187 -12.50 25.79 3.56
CA SER A 187 -13.93 26.01 3.33
C SER A 187 -14.37 25.23 2.10
N THR A 188 -15.48 24.54 2.23
CA THR A 188 -16.10 23.71 1.18
C THR A 188 -16.47 24.53 -0.09
N GLU A 189 -16.42 25.86 0.00
CA GLU A 189 -16.73 26.76 -1.12
C GLU A 189 -15.75 26.64 -2.30
N ALA A 190 -14.48 26.27 -2.07
CA ALA A 190 -13.51 26.03 -3.14
C ALA A 190 -13.77 24.72 -3.91
N SER A 191 -14.52 23.78 -3.32
CA SER A 191 -14.97 22.53 -3.99
C SER A 191 -16.29 22.67 -4.74
N ALA A 192 -16.98 23.80 -4.62
CA ALA A 192 -18.34 24.01 -5.13
C ALA A 192 -18.41 24.38 -6.62
N SER A 193 -17.31 24.43 -7.35
CA SER A 193 -17.35 24.40 -8.83
C SER A 193 -17.64 22.97 -9.31
N SER A 194 -18.76 22.41 -8.86
CA SER A 194 -19.19 21.07 -9.22
C SER A 194 -19.99 21.08 -10.53
N GLU A 195 -19.31 21.27 -11.65
CA GLU A 195 -19.86 20.67 -12.85
C GLU A 195 -19.96 19.15 -12.65
N PRO A 196 -21.09 18.53 -12.98
CA PRO A 196 -21.22 17.09 -12.88
C PRO A 196 -20.12 16.42 -13.70
N ILE A 197 -19.38 15.52 -13.08
CA ILE A 197 -18.30 14.79 -13.75
C ILE A 197 -18.91 14.06 -14.94
N LYS A 198 -18.48 14.39 -16.12
CA LYS A 198 -18.74 13.58 -17.32
C LYS A 198 -17.83 12.34 -17.24
N TRP A 199 -18.22 11.34 -16.46
CA TRP A 199 -17.42 10.14 -16.20
C TRP A 199 -16.90 9.48 -17.47
N ARG A 200 -17.67 9.53 -18.57
CA ARG A 200 -17.22 9.01 -19.86
C ARG A 200 -16.03 9.76 -20.47
N SER A 201 -15.86 11.04 -20.17
CA SER A 201 -14.71 11.82 -20.66
C SER A 201 -13.46 11.66 -19.78
N VAL A 202 -13.64 11.20 -18.53
CA VAL A 202 -12.55 11.01 -17.57
C VAL A 202 -12.05 9.56 -17.60
N PHE A 203 -12.96 8.58 -17.76
CA PHE A 203 -12.62 7.15 -17.84
C PHE A 203 -12.57 6.69 -19.31
N GLY A 204 -11.58 7.20 -20.05
CA GLY A 204 -11.16 6.63 -21.34
C GLY A 204 -10.43 5.29 -21.15
N THR A 205 -10.11 4.62 -22.25
CA THR A 205 -9.39 3.32 -22.23
C THR A 205 -8.10 3.38 -21.43
N THR A 206 -7.33 4.46 -21.58
CA THR A 206 -6.07 4.69 -20.85
C THR A 206 -6.28 4.73 -19.34
N SER A 207 -7.22 5.56 -18.86
CA SER A 207 -7.54 5.68 -17.44
C SER A 207 -8.08 4.38 -16.86
N LEU A 208 -8.87 3.60 -17.61
CA LEU A 208 -9.37 2.29 -17.21
C LEU A 208 -8.22 1.28 -17.09
N CYS A 209 -7.29 1.24 -18.04
CA CYS A 209 -6.09 0.39 -17.93
C CYS A 209 -5.27 0.71 -16.69
N LEU A 210 -5.06 2.00 -16.39
CA LEU A 210 -4.36 2.43 -15.19
C LEU A 210 -5.11 2.06 -13.90
N LEU A 211 -6.44 2.15 -13.90
CA LEU A 211 -7.28 1.75 -12.77
C LEU A 211 -7.20 0.24 -12.52
N VAL A 212 -7.37 -0.57 -13.56
CA VAL A 212 -7.25 -2.04 -13.48
C VAL A 212 -5.85 -2.43 -13.02
N GLY A 213 -4.80 -1.83 -13.58
CA GLY A 213 -3.42 -2.05 -13.15
C GLY A 213 -3.21 -1.75 -11.67
N TYR A 214 -3.79 -0.67 -11.17
CA TYR A 214 -3.68 -0.32 -9.75
C TYR A 214 -4.46 -1.26 -8.81
N VAL A 215 -5.66 -1.69 -9.21
CA VAL A 215 -6.43 -2.68 -8.44
C VAL A 215 -5.67 -3.99 -8.35
N ALA A 216 -5.11 -4.44 -9.47
CA ALA A 216 -4.30 -5.65 -9.55
C ALA A 216 -3.00 -5.55 -8.73
N HIS A 217 -2.32 -4.39 -8.76
CA HIS A 217 -1.19 -4.08 -7.89
C HIS A 217 -1.56 -4.18 -6.40
N CYS A 218 -2.66 -3.53 -5.98
CA CYS A 218 -3.09 -3.59 -4.57
C CYS A 218 -3.41 -5.02 -4.12
N TRP A 219 -3.99 -5.83 -5.00
CA TRP A 219 -4.25 -7.24 -4.74
C TRP A 219 -2.96 -8.01 -4.46
N GLU A 220 -1.98 -7.91 -5.34
CA GLU A 220 -0.68 -8.58 -5.18
C GLU A 220 0.07 -8.06 -3.95
N LEU A 221 0.10 -6.75 -3.76
CA LEU A 221 0.79 -6.08 -2.65
C LEU A 221 0.24 -6.50 -1.28
N LEU A 222 -1.07 -6.38 -1.07
CA LEU A 222 -1.68 -6.64 0.25
C LEU A 222 -1.62 -8.12 0.61
N GLY A 223 -1.76 -9.02 -0.37
CA GLY A 223 -1.56 -10.44 -0.16
C GLY A 223 -0.11 -10.80 0.19
N SER A 224 0.85 -10.26 -0.56
CA SER A 224 2.28 -10.46 -0.30
C SER A 224 2.70 -9.90 1.06
N TRP A 225 2.28 -8.71 1.42
CA TRP A 225 2.59 -8.12 2.73
C TRP A 225 2.03 -8.93 3.90
N ALA A 226 0.89 -9.59 3.71
CA ALA A 226 0.29 -10.43 4.75
C ALA A 226 1.06 -11.76 4.96
N TRP A 227 1.49 -12.40 3.87
CA TRP A 227 1.94 -13.80 3.92
C TRP A 227 3.42 -14.02 3.70
N THR A 228 4.12 -13.14 2.96
CA THR A 228 5.57 -13.30 2.72
C THR A 228 6.40 -13.31 4.00
N PRO A 229 6.07 -12.52 5.07
CA PRO A 229 6.77 -12.67 6.35
C PRO A 229 6.68 -14.08 6.93
N THR A 230 5.51 -14.72 6.82
CA THR A 230 5.30 -16.08 7.31
C THR A 230 6.06 -17.11 6.50
N LEU A 231 6.06 -17.02 5.17
CA LEU A 231 6.83 -17.93 4.30
C LEU A 231 8.33 -17.83 4.60
N LEU A 232 8.87 -16.61 4.66
CA LEU A 232 10.29 -16.38 4.99
C LEU A 232 10.66 -16.94 6.36
N ALA A 233 9.83 -16.67 7.38
CA ALA A 233 10.06 -17.20 8.72
C ALA A 233 10.01 -18.74 8.75
N THR A 234 9.13 -19.36 7.97
CA THR A 234 9.04 -20.82 7.82
C THR A 234 10.29 -21.39 7.15
N ALA A 235 10.72 -20.80 6.03
CA ALA A 235 11.92 -21.24 5.30
C ALA A 235 13.20 -21.11 6.13
N LEU A 236 13.28 -20.09 6.99
CA LEU A 236 14.45 -19.85 7.85
C LEU A 236 14.49 -20.72 9.12
N ARG A 237 13.43 -21.48 9.46
CA ARG A 237 13.43 -22.35 10.65
C ARG A 237 14.57 -23.36 10.68
N ALA A 238 14.89 -23.96 9.53
CA ALA A 238 15.96 -24.94 9.41
C ALA A 238 17.38 -24.35 9.58
N SER A 239 17.52 -23.03 9.49
CA SER A 239 18.80 -22.33 9.58
C SER A 239 19.27 -22.07 11.01
N ASN A 240 18.50 -22.46 12.02
CA ASN A 240 18.81 -22.29 13.45
C ASN A 240 19.24 -20.87 13.84
N LEU A 241 18.72 -19.85 13.15
CA LEU A 241 19.00 -18.45 13.44
C LEU A 241 18.21 -18.00 14.69
N GLY A 242 18.80 -17.12 15.48
CA GLY A 242 18.09 -16.52 16.62
C GLY A 242 16.91 -15.65 16.16
N ALA A 243 15.93 -15.46 17.03
CA ALA A 243 14.70 -14.70 16.75
C ALA A 243 14.97 -13.31 16.16
N MET A 244 15.95 -12.60 16.71
CA MET A 244 16.32 -11.26 16.26
C MET A 244 16.84 -11.26 14.81
N THR A 245 17.76 -12.16 14.49
CA THR A 245 18.37 -12.29 13.15
C THR A 245 17.30 -12.68 12.12
N THR A 246 16.48 -13.68 12.43
CA THR A 246 15.37 -14.10 11.56
C THR A 246 14.43 -12.94 11.25
N SER A 247 13.99 -12.21 12.28
CA SER A 247 13.07 -11.09 12.11
C SER A 247 13.69 -9.94 11.31
N LEU A 248 14.99 -9.68 11.49
CA LEU A 248 15.69 -8.64 10.74
C LEU A 248 15.84 -9.03 9.26
N ILE A 249 16.16 -10.29 8.95
CA ILE A 249 16.21 -10.79 7.57
C ILE A 249 14.83 -10.67 6.93
N VAL A 250 13.77 -11.13 7.58
CA VAL A 250 12.40 -11.06 7.05
C VAL A 250 11.98 -9.63 6.74
N ALA A 251 12.08 -8.75 7.72
CA ALA A 251 11.66 -7.35 7.57
C ALA A 251 12.53 -6.60 6.54
N GLY A 252 13.84 -6.79 6.58
CA GLY A 252 14.79 -6.18 5.66
C GLY A 252 14.55 -6.63 4.21
N THR A 253 14.38 -7.94 3.99
CA THR A 253 14.13 -8.51 2.66
C THR A 253 12.91 -7.88 2.00
N ILE A 254 11.81 -7.69 2.72
CA ILE A 254 10.56 -7.17 2.16
C ILE A 254 10.60 -5.65 2.00
N HIS A 255 10.98 -4.94 3.06
CA HIS A 255 10.74 -3.49 3.10
C HIS A 255 11.92 -2.65 2.58
N LEU A 256 13.20 -3.10 2.72
CA LEU A 256 14.32 -2.36 2.14
C LEU A 256 14.33 -2.44 0.63
N SER A 257 14.04 -3.63 0.05
CA SER A 257 13.97 -3.79 -1.40
C SER A 257 12.87 -2.91 -2.01
N GLY A 258 11.68 -2.89 -1.40
CA GLY A 258 10.58 -2.03 -1.84
C GLY A 258 10.88 -0.53 -1.69
N MET A 259 11.56 -0.13 -0.62
CA MET A 259 11.98 1.26 -0.43
C MET A 259 12.94 1.74 -1.51
N VAL A 260 13.90 0.89 -1.91
CA VAL A 260 14.82 1.19 -3.03
C VAL A 260 14.04 1.28 -4.35
N ALA A 261 13.09 0.38 -4.58
CA ALA A 261 12.30 0.33 -5.81
C ALA A 261 11.54 1.64 -6.08
N THR A 262 10.86 2.18 -5.05
CA THR A 262 10.07 3.42 -5.19
C THR A 262 10.93 4.61 -5.60
N GLY A 263 12.19 4.69 -5.16
CA GLY A 263 13.12 5.75 -5.53
C GLY A 263 13.67 5.63 -6.95
N VAL A 264 13.99 4.40 -7.37
CA VAL A 264 14.71 4.14 -8.63
C VAL A 264 13.75 4.04 -9.82
N VAL A 265 12.66 3.29 -9.67
CA VAL A 265 11.80 2.94 -10.81
C VAL A 265 10.93 4.10 -11.27
N GLY A 266 10.58 5.02 -10.37
CA GLY A 266 9.93 6.28 -10.75
C GLY A 266 10.77 7.07 -11.76
N ALA A 267 12.03 7.32 -11.44
CA ALA A 267 12.97 8.04 -12.34
C ALA A 267 13.23 7.26 -13.64
N LEU A 268 13.26 5.92 -13.59
CA LEU A 268 13.41 5.09 -14.77
C LEU A 268 12.19 5.22 -15.71
N SER A 269 10.98 5.31 -15.15
CA SER A 269 9.75 5.45 -15.92
C SER A 269 9.63 6.79 -16.65
N ASP A 270 10.28 7.85 -16.14
CA ASP A 270 10.37 9.15 -16.82
C ASP A 270 11.22 9.06 -18.09
N ARG A 271 12.24 8.18 -18.11
CA ARG A 271 13.16 8.01 -19.25
C ARG A 271 12.67 6.97 -20.26
N TRP A 272 12.14 5.85 -19.81
CA TRP A 272 11.78 4.71 -20.67
C TRP A 272 10.31 4.68 -21.05
N GLY A 273 9.49 5.56 -20.45
CA GLY A 273 8.05 5.66 -20.63
C GLY A 273 7.27 4.77 -19.67
N ARG A 274 6.16 5.31 -19.13
CA ARG A 274 5.33 4.69 -18.10
C ARG A 274 4.90 3.26 -18.45
N ALA A 275 4.30 3.07 -19.63
CA ALA A 275 3.74 1.77 -20.02
C ALA A 275 4.80 0.67 -20.14
N ARG A 276 5.98 0.97 -20.69
CA ARG A 276 7.06 -0.03 -20.81
C ARG A 276 7.56 -0.50 -19.46
N VAL A 277 7.78 0.44 -18.54
CA VAL A 277 8.23 0.13 -17.18
C VAL A 277 7.17 -0.68 -16.44
N LEU A 278 5.89 -0.30 -16.53
CA LEU A 278 4.79 -1.04 -15.90
C LEU A 278 4.66 -2.48 -16.45
N ILE A 279 4.86 -2.71 -17.75
CA ILE A 279 4.88 -4.07 -18.33
C ILE A 279 6.00 -4.91 -17.70
N CYS A 280 7.24 -4.37 -17.69
CA CYS A 280 8.39 -5.09 -17.14
C CYS A 280 8.22 -5.38 -15.64
N VAL A 281 7.78 -4.38 -14.88
CA VAL A 281 7.59 -4.48 -13.43
C VAL A 281 6.49 -5.49 -13.10
N GLY A 282 5.34 -5.40 -13.76
CA GLY A 282 4.23 -6.34 -13.55
C GLY A 282 4.59 -7.77 -13.97
N ALA A 283 5.27 -7.95 -15.09
CA ALA A 283 5.68 -9.28 -15.56
C ALA A 283 6.70 -9.94 -14.61
N ILE A 284 7.71 -9.20 -14.14
CA ILE A 284 8.72 -9.75 -13.22
C ILE A 284 8.08 -9.97 -11.83
N GLY A 285 7.24 -9.06 -11.35
CA GLY A 285 6.49 -9.23 -10.10
C GLY A 285 5.63 -10.49 -10.13
N ALA A 286 4.83 -10.67 -11.19
CA ALA A 286 4.03 -11.87 -11.40
C ALA A 286 4.88 -13.16 -11.41
N LEU A 287 6.01 -13.16 -12.12
CA LEU A 287 6.92 -14.31 -12.17
C LEU A 287 7.48 -14.62 -10.78
N CYS A 288 7.91 -13.60 -10.02
CA CYS A 288 8.35 -13.79 -8.64
C CYS A 288 7.23 -14.36 -7.77
N SER A 289 6.00 -13.85 -7.86
CA SER A 289 4.85 -14.36 -7.14
C SER A 289 4.52 -15.82 -7.53
N MET A 290 4.58 -16.16 -8.82
CA MET A 290 4.39 -17.55 -9.29
C MET A 290 5.41 -18.52 -8.69
N LEU A 291 6.67 -18.11 -8.59
CA LEU A 291 7.76 -18.97 -8.13
C LEU A 291 7.90 -18.97 -6.60
N MET A 292 7.39 -17.94 -5.93
CA MET A 292 7.63 -17.68 -4.50
C MET A 292 7.29 -18.88 -3.61
N GLY A 293 6.10 -19.42 -3.73
CA GLY A 293 5.66 -20.52 -2.87
C GLY A 293 6.37 -21.83 -3.16
N TRP A 294 6.80 -22.07 -4.41
CA TRP A 294 7.56 -23.25 -4.80
C TRP A 294 9.01 -23.19 -4.33
N SER A 295 9.55 -22.00 -4.12
CA SER A 295 10.94 -21.80 -3.69
C SER A 295 11.24 -22.33 -2.28
N GLU A 296 10.22 -22.59 -1.47
CA GLU A 296 10.39 -23.24 -0.17
C GLU A 296 11.17 -24.57 -0.29
N GLN A 297 10.91 -25.32 -1.37
CA GLN A 297 11.57 -26.60 -1.67
C GLN A 297 13.01 -26.43 -2.17
N TRP A 298 13.38 -25.24 -2.62
CA TRP A 298 14.73 -24.96 -3.16
C TRP A 298 15.72 -24.46 -2.09
N GLY A 299 15.20 -24.20 -0.89
CA GLY A 299 15.97 -23.75 0.26
C GLY A 299 15.85 -22.26 0.54
N PRO A 300 16.24 -21.83 1.76
CA PRO A 300 15.96 -20.48 2.28
C PRO A 300 16.58 -19.35 1.46
N GLY A 301 17.72 -19.59 0.81
CA GLY A 301 18.38 -18.60 -0.06
C GLY A 301 17.52 -18.19 -1.26
N TRP A 302 16.81 -19.13 -1.88
CA TRP A 302 15.91 -18.86 -2.99
C TRP A 302 14.65 -18.12 -2.54
N VAL A 303 14.10 -18.48 -1.37
CA VAL A 303 12.95 -17.75 -0.78
C VAL A 303 13.32 -16.29 -0.52
N ILE A 304 14.50 -16.03 0.06
CA ILE A 304 15.00 -14.67 0.31
C ILE A 304 15.18 -13.91 -1.01
N ALA A 305 15.85 -14.53 -1.99
CA ALA A 305 16.13 -13.89 -3.28
C ALA A 305 14.83 -13.52 -4.02
N LEU A 306 13.87 -14.44 -4.09
CA LEU A 306 12.56 -14.19 -4.71
C LEU A 306 11.72 -13.19 -3.92
N ALA A 307 11.75 -13.25 -2.58
CA ALA A 307 11.05 -12.28 -1.75
C ALA A 307 11.62 -10.86 -1.90
N ALA A 308 12.95 -10.71 -1.96
CA ALA A 308 13.59 -9.42 -2.19
C ALA A 308 13.26 -8.86 -3.57
N THR A 309 13.40 -9.70 -4.61
CA THR A 309 13.12 -9.33 -6.00
C THR A 309 11.62 -9.04 -6.19
N GLY A 310 10.74 -9.92 -5.69
CA GLY A 310 9.29 -9.75 -5.76
C GLY A 310 8.84 -8.48 -5.06
N SER A 311 9.30 -8.23 -3.81
CA SER A 311 8.97 -7.01 -3.08
C SER A 311 9.48 -5.74 -3.77
N PHE A 312 10.65 -5.81 -4.44
CA PHE A 312 11.15 -4.71 -5.27
C PHE A 312 10.16 -4.41 -6.40
N PHE A 313 9.80 -5.41 -7.20
CA PHE A 313 8.96 -5.19 -8.38
C PHE A 313 7.49 -4.90 -8.02
N ILE A 314 6.93 -5.53 -6.98
CA ILE A 314 5.57 -5.26 -6.51
C ILE A 314 5.43 -3.80 -6.02
N LEU A 315 6.44 -3.21 -5.36
CA LEU A 315 6.36 -1.82 -4.93
C LEU A 315 6.75 -0.81 -6.01
N ALA A 316 7.51 -1.24 -7.01
CA ALA A 316 8.06 -0.39 -8.07
C ALA A 316 6.99 0.31 -8.91
N ASP A 317 5.85 -0.32 -9.14
CA ASP A 317 4.78 0.18 -10.01
C ASP A 317 3.89 1.25 -9.36
N SER A 318 3.79 1.25 -8.03
CA SER A 318 2.90 2.17 -7.28
C SER A 318 3.11 3.64 -7.62
N GLY A 319 4.37 4.07 -7.64
CA GLY A 319 4.75 5.43 -8.02
C GLY A 319 4.49 5.72 -9.50
N VAL A 320 4.81 4.76 -10.37
CA VAL A 320 4.63 4.88 -11.83
C VAL A 320 3.16 4.95 -12.21
N LEU A 321 2.30 4.10 -11.61
CA LEU A 321 0.85 4.12 -11.79
C LEU A 321 0.24 5.46 -11.32
N SER A 322 0.76 6.02 -10.23
CA SER A 322 0.30 7.32 -9.72
C SER A 322 0.68 8.46 -10.67
N ALA A 323 1.92 8.47 -11.14
CA ALA A 323 2.40 9.46 -12.10
C ALA A 323 1.66 9.35 -13.44
N ALA A 324 1.49 8.13 -13.97
CA ALA A 324 0.74 7.91 -15.21
C ALA A 324 -0.72 8.39 -15.13
N MET A 325 -1.38 8.17 -13.99
CA MET A 325 -2.74 8.67 -13.77
C MET A 325 -2.77 10.20 -13.70
N THR A 326 -1.74 10.84 -13.13
CA THR A 326 -1.62 12.29 -13.06
C THR A 326 -1.36 12.90 -14.45
N ASP A 327 -0.60 12.19 -15.29
CA ASP A 327 -0.33 12.62 -16.67
C ASP A 327 -1.59 12.55 -17.55
N GLU A 328 -2.51 11.59 -17.28
CA GLU A 328 -3.70 11.31 -18.09
C GLU A 328 -4.92 12.13 -17.67
N VAL A 329 -5.13 12.35 -16.37
CA VAL A 329 -6.36 12.93 -15.84
C VAL A 329 -6.22 14.44 -15.67
N PRO A 330 -7.17 15.27 -16.22
CA PRO A 330 -7.15 16.70 -16.00
C PRO A 330 -7.14 17.07 -14.51
N ALA A 331 -6.37 18.10 -14.15
CA ALA A 331 -6.17 18.52 -12.76
C ALA A 331 -7.48 18.76 -11.99
N ALA A 332 -8.54 19.26 -12.65
CA ALA A 332 -9.85 19.49 -12.08
C ALA A 332 -10.54 18.21 -11.55
N TYR A 333 -10.23 17.05 -12.11
CA TYR A 333 -10.83 15.75 -11.75
C TYR A 333 -9.88 14.81 -11.02
N LEU A 334 -8.58 15.14 -10.98
CA LEU A 334 -7.52 14.26 -10.49
C LEU A 334 -7.78 13.75 -9.07
N GLY A 335 -8.15 14.62 -8.13
CA GLY A 335 -8.43 14.23 -6.76
C GLY A 335 -9.56 13.21 -6.63
N ARG A 336 -10.63 13.37 -7.42
CA ARG A 336 -11.79 12.45 -7.42
C ARG A 336 -11.43 11.10 -8.04
N VAL A 337 -10.69 11.10 -9.14
CA VAL A 337 -10.21 9.87 -9.80
C VAL A 337 -9.25 9.10 -8.90
N MET A 338 -8.32 9.81 -8.25
CA MET A 338 -7.39 9.19 -7.28
C MET A 338 -8.14 8.62 -6.07
N GLY A 339 -9.22 9.26 -5.63
CA GLY A 339 -10.12 8.73 -4.60
C GLY A 339 -10.79 7.42 -5.03
N VAL A 340 -11.44 7.40 -6.20
CA VAL A 340 -12.06 6.19 -6.77
C VAL A 340 -11.03 5.06 -6.94
N ARG A 341 -9.86 5.39 -7.49
CA ARG A 341 -8.76 4.45 -7.63
C ARG A 341 -8.35 3.82 -6.29
N SER A 342 -8.21 4.64 -5.25
CA SER A 342 -7.82 4.16 -3.93
C SER A 342 -8.89 3.26 -3.30
N ILE A 343 -10.18 3.62 -3.44
CA ILE A 343 -11.30 2.80 -2.96
C ILE A 343 -11.28 1.42 -3.64
N LEU A 344 -11.20 1.40 -4.96
CA LEU A 344 -11.22 0.15 -5.70
C LEU A 344 -9.96 -0.66 -5.45
N GLY A 345 -8.79 -0.03 -5.45
CA GLY A 345 -7.52 -0.71 -5.22
C GLY A 345 -7.45 -1.34 -3.83
N PHE A 346 -7.58 -0.55 -2.78
CA PHE A 346 -7.52 -1.07 -1.41
C PHE A 346 -8.73 -1.92 -1.04
N GLY A 347 -9.93 -1.60 -1.56
CA GLY A 347 -11.15 -2.37 -1.29
C GLY A 347 -11.08 -3.78 -1.86
N VAL A 348 -10.72 -3.94 -3.15
CA VAL A 348 -10.56 -5.25 -3.79
C VAL A 348 -9.31 -5.95 -3.25
N GLY A 349 -8.18 -5.25 -3.17
CA GLY A 349 -6.92 -5.80 -2.66
C GLY A 349 -7.01 -6.29 -1.21
N ALA A 350 -7.93 -5.72 -0.41
CA ALA A 350 -8.14 -6.15 0.97
C ALA A 350 -8.53 -7.64 1.10
N PHE A 351 -9.14 -8.24 0.07
CA PHE A 351 -9.53 -9.65 0.09
C PHE A 351 -8.38 -10.61 -0.27
N ALA A 352 -7.27 -10.12 -0.78
CA ALA A 352 -6.14 -10.96 -1.18
C ALA A 352 -5.57 -11.82 -0.02
N PRO A 353 -5.39 -11.31 1.22
CA PRO A 353 -4.93 -12.14 2.33
C PRO A 353 -5.86 -13.31 2.67
N MET A 354 -7.17 -13.09 2.64
CA MET A 354 -8.16 -14.15 2.89
C MET A 354 -8.16 -15.20 1.77
N THR A 355 -8.11 -14.75 0.50
CA THR A 355 -8.04 -15.65 -0.66
C THR A 355 -6.79 -16.51 -0.61
N PHE A 356 -5.64 -15.91 -0.29
CA PHE A 356 -4.39 -16.64 -0.09
C PHE A 356 -4.53 -17.70 1.01
N GLY A 357 -5.04 -17.29 2.19
CA GLY A 357 -5.21 -18.20 3.32
C GLY A 357 -6.13 -19.37 3.01
N ALA A 358 -7.29 -19.11 2.38
CA ALA A 358 -8.22 -20.15 1.96
C ALA A 358 -7.58 -21.12 0.95
N THR A 359 -6.79 -20.60 -0.01
CA THR A 359 -6.07 -21.44 -0.97
C THR A 359 -5.01 -22.29 -0.28
N LEU A 360 -4.30 -21.74 0.72
CA LEU A 360 -3.29 -22.48 1.50
C LEU A 360 -3.93 -23.61 2.30
N ASP A 361 -5.06 -23.37 2.95
CA ASP A 361 -5.77 -24.42 3.71
C ASP A 361 -6.35 -25.51 2.81
N TRP A 362 -6.85 -25.14 1.63
CA TRP A 362 -7.39 -26.12 0.68
C TRP A 362 -6.30 -26.98 0.03
N THR A 363 -5.17 -26.38 -0.34
CA THR A 363 -4.10 -27.09 -1.09
C THR A 363 -3.01 -27.63 -0.21
N HIS A 364 -2.83 -27.11 1.00
CA HIS A 364 -1.72 -27.35 1.91
C HIS A 364 -0.35 -27.07 1.29
N GLN A 365 -0.29 -26.23 0.25
CA GLN A 365 0.94 -25.93 -0.50
C GLN A 365 1.10 -24.44 -0.73
N TRP A 366 2.23 -23.89 -0.34
CA TRP A 366 2.58 -22.49 -0.55
C TRP A 366 2.58 -22.10 -2.04
N GLY A 367 3.01 -23.02 -2.92
CA GLY A 367 3.02 -22.78 -4.36
C GLY A 367 1.66 -22.36 -4.89
N TRP A 368 0.61 -23.12 -4.59
CA TRP A 368 -0.74 -22.80 -5.01
C TRP A 368 -1.32 -21.56 -4.33
N ALA A 369 -0.95 -21.31 -3.07
CA ALA A 369 -1.42 -20.15 -2.32
C ALA A 369 -0.95 -18.82 -2.93
N TYR A 370 0.22 -18.78 -3.57
CA TYR A 370 0.72 -17.60 -4.28
C TYR A 370 0.08 -17.39 -5.66
N MET A 371 -0.56 -18.39 -6.28
CA MET A 371 -1.15 -18.25 -7.62
C MET A 371 -2.21 -17.15 -7.75
N PRO A 372 -3.14 -16.95 -6.79
CA PRO A 372 -4.04 -15.81 -6.83
C PRO A 372 -3.34 -14.45 -6.83
N LEU A 373 -2.18 -14.34 -6.16
CA LEU A 373 -1.40 -13.09 -6.15
C LEU A 373 -0.69 -12.90 -7.49
N ALA A 374 -0.10 -13.95 -8.04
CA ALA A 374 0.51 -13.93 -9.37
C ALA A 374 -0.49 -13.54 -10.47
N ALA A 375 -1.75 -13.99 -10.35
CA ALA A 375 -2.82 -13.53 -11.26
C ALA A 375 -3.02 -12.00 -11.21
N GLY A 376 -2.89 -11.38 -10.04
CA GLY A 376 -2.87 -9.91 -9.91
C GLY A 376 -1.73 -9.29 -10.72
N GLY A 377 -0.49 -9.74 -10.54
CA GLY A 377 0.66 -9.26 -11.31
C GLY A 377 0.51 -9.45 -12.82
N ILE A 378 -0.04 -10.60 -13.27
CA ILE A 378 -0.35 -10.84 -14.68
C ILE A 378 -1.37 -9.82 -15.20
N ILE A 379 -2.46 -9.59 -14.47
CA ILE A 379 -3.48 -8.60 -14.84
C ILE A 379 -2.87 -7.19 -14.91
N ALA A 380 -1.99 -6.83 -13.97
CA ALA A 380 -1.29 -5.55 -13.99
C ALA A 380 -0.40 -5.39 -15.24
N ALA A 381 0.34 -6.44 -15.61
CA ALA A 381 1.17 -6.46 -16.82
C ALA A 381 0.32 -6.36 -18.11
N LEU A 382 -0.80 -7.08 -18.18
CA LEU A 382 -1.72 -7.02 -19.32
C LEU A 382 -2.39 -5.65 -19.44
N ALA A 383 -2.81 -5.06 -18.33
CA ALA A 383 -3.35 -3.70 -18.30
C ALA A 383 -2.32 -2.66 -18.80
N ALA A 384 -1.05 -2.81 -18.40
CA ALA A 384 0.04 -1.96 -18.88
C ALA A 384 0.33 -2.18 -20.39
N PHE A 385 0.19 -3.40 -20.88
CA PHE A 385 0.32 -3.70 -22.31
C PHE A 385 -0.80 -3.05 -23.12
N ALA A 386 -2.06 -3.15 -22.66
CA ALA A 386 -3.20 -2.48 -23.28
C ALA A 386 -3.03 -0.94 -23.26
N LEU A 387 -2.52 -0.39 -22.15
CA LEU A 387 -2.16 1.02 -22.04
C LEU A 387 -1.17 1.46 -23.14
N ARG A 388 -0.16 0.65 -23.40
CA ARG A 388 0.82 0.94 -24.46
C ARG A 388 0.19 0.95 -25.85
N GLN A 389 -0.73 0.02 -26.13
CA GLN A 389 -1.42 -0.05 -27.43
C GLN A 389 -2.33 1.16 -27.64
N SER A 390 -3.11 1.55 -26.63
CA SER A 390 -4.01 2.73 -26.73
C SER A 390 -3.24 4.02 -27.00
N GLY A 391 -2.07 4.22 -26.35
CA GLY A 391 -1.22 5.38 -26.63
C GLY A 391 -0.63 5.40 -28.04
N GLN A 392 -0.31 4.24 -28.62
CA GLN A 392 0.16 4.15 -30.02
C GLN A 392 -0.95 4.42 -31.03
N SER A 393 -2.18 3.93 -30.77
CA SER A 393 -3.34 4.19 -31.65
C SER A 393 -3.70 5.67 -31.70
N SER A 394 -3.73 6.35 -30.55
CA SER A 394 -4.00 7.79 -30.48
C SER A 394 -2.93 8.62 -31.20
N ALA A 395 -1.65 8.23 -31.11
CA ALA A 395 -0.57 8.89 -31.82
C ALA A 395 -0.63 8.67 -33.32
N ALA A 396 -1.05 7.49 -33.78
CA ALA A 396 -1.24 7.17 -35.21
C ALA A 396 -2.42 7.95 -35.82
N GLU A 397 -3.53 8.05 -35.09
CA GLU A 397 -4.69 8.86 -35.50
C GLU A 397 -4.35 10.35 -35.58
N ALA A 398 -3.56 10.89 -34.65
CA ALA A 398 -3.11 12.28 -34.68
C ALA A 398 -2.15 12.59 -35.84
N GLN A 399 -1.46 11.58 -36.39
CA GLN A 399 -0.53 11.71 -37.51
C GLN A 399 -1.18 11.48 -38.89
N GLN A 400 -2.45 11.04 -38.98
CA GLN A 400 -3.13 10.93 -40.24
C GLN A 400 -3.40 12.33 -40.81
N PRO A 401 -2.91 12.66 -42.04
CA PRO A 401 -3.15 13.97 -42.64
C PRO A 401 -4.65 14.18 -42.83
N GLN A 402 -5.15 15.37 -42.50
CA GLN A 402 -6.55 15.80 -42.74
C GLN A 402 -6.99 15.75 -44.21
N SER A 403 -6.15 15.27 -45.11
CA SER A 403 -6.43 15.16 -46.56
C SER A 403 -7.57 14.20 -46.93
N SER A 404 -7.97 13.26 -46.03
CA SER A 404 -9.06 12.32 -46.32
C SER A 404 -10.47 12.87 -46.05
N ILE A 405 -10.58 14.01 -45.34
CA ILE A 405 -11.90 14.62 -45.03
C ILE A 405 -12.38 15.58 -46.12
N ILE A 406 -11.47 16.11 -46.90
CA ILE A 406 -11.81 17.06 -47.99
C ILE A 406 -12.43 16.33 -49.19
N HIS A 407 -12.02 15.09 -49.48
CA HIS A 407 -12.56 14.34 -50.65
C HIS A 407 -13.97 13.78 -50.46
N LYS A 408 -14.54 13.72 -49.26
CA LYS A 408 -15.92 13.26 -49.03
C LYS A 408 -16.97 14.37 -49.10
N ARG A 409 -16.57 15.65 -49.02
CA ARG A 409 -17.51 16.78 -49.13
C ARG A 409 -17.75 17.26 -50.56
N ASP A 410 -16.86 16.97 -51.49
CA ASP A 410 -17.01 17.37 -52.90
C ASP A 410 -17.84 16.38 -53.71
N PHE A 411 -18.10 15.16 -53.21
CA PHE A 411 -18.93 14.15 -53.91
C PHE A 411 -20.41 14.20 -53.54
N GLU A 412 -20.83 15.02 -52.57
CA GLU A 412 -22.25 15.24 -52.24
C GLU A 412 -22.82 16.57 -52.82
N ARG A 413 -22.07 17.27 -53.69
CA ARG A 413 -22.49 18.50 -54.33
C ARG A 413 -22.52 18.46 -55.85
N THR A 414 -22.45 17.29 -56.47
CA THR A 414 -22.76 17.04 -57.89
C THR A 414 -23.88 15.99 -57.91
#